data_d18c797fb6eb2903327e43f49e8cd4a9
#
_entry.id   d18c797fb6eb2903327e43f49e8cd4a9
#
_cell.length_a   1.000
_cell.length_b   1.000
_cell.length_c   1.000
_cell.angle_alpha   90.00
_cell.angle_beta   90.00
_cell.angle_gamma   90.00
#
_symmetry.space_group_name_H-M   'P 1'
#
loop_
_entity.id
_entity.type
_entity.pdbx_description
1 polymer ?
#
loop_
_entity_poly.entity_id
_entity_poly.type
_entity_poly.pdbx_seq_one_letter_code
_entity_poly.pdbx_strand_id
1 'polypeptide(L)'
;MTPKRVTTKKKAKRPATGVRKTPAAAEQKLDLYAKHRNEYLASQMPSFVRVGPATYFAFAGRGKPGAPDFATGIGAINNVAFTVKMAHKSGGKDYAVTKLEALWWRDDDASEPSKDTTWNWQLLLRVPPFVTDKDLAKAVDG
;
A
#
# COMPACT_ATOMS: atom_id res chain seq x y z
N MET A 1 45.00 16.85 72.15
CA MET A 1 44.23 15.98 71.25
C MET A 1 43.82 16.76 70.06
N THR A 2 44.46 16.57 68.93
CA THR A 2 44.18 17.32 67.70
C THR A 2 43.35 16.43 66.72
N PRO A 3 42.21 16.84 66.21
CA PRO A 3 41.48 16.04 65.25
C PRO A 3 42.09 16.19 63.85
N LYS A 4 42.30 15.05 63.18
CA LYS A 4 42.79 14.93 61.81
C LYS A 4 41.77 15.44 60.79
N ARG A 5 42.19 16.34 59.92
CA ARG A 5 41.45 16.86 58.78
C ARG A 5 41.45 15.82 57.64
N VAL A 6 40.30 15.27 57.30
CA VAL A 6 40.13 14.43 56.13
C VAL A 6 39.85 15.28 54.92
N THR A 7 40.75 15.26 53.94
CA THR A 7 40.58 15.92 52.64
C THR A 7 39.98 14.93 51.65
N THR A 8 38.74 15.10 51.30
CA THR A 8 38.09 14.37 50.21
C THR A 8 38.41 15.01 48.84
N LYS A 9 39.16 14.30 48.00
CA LYS A 9 39.41 14.66 46.62
C LYS A 9 38.12 14.51 45.80
N LYS A 10 37.60 15.66 45.31
CA LYS A 10 36.44 15.71 44.40
C LYS A 10 36.95 15.32 42.99
N LYS A 11 36.54 14.15 42.50
CA LYS A 11 36.85 13.65 41.16
C LYS A 11 36.03 14.42 40.15
N ALA A 12 36.65 15.21 39.28
CA ALA A 12 35.99 15.95 38.20
C ALA A 12 35.49 14.97 37.16
N LYS A 13 34.18 15.02 36.89
CA LYS A 13 33.48 14.22 35.87
C LYS A 13 33.61 14.97 34.54
N ARG A 14 34.35 14.43 33.58
CA ARG A 14 34.42 14.90 32.20
C ARG A 14 33.03 14.89 31.56
N PRO A 15 32.57 15.92 30.83
CA PRO A 15 31.35 15.83 30.04
C PRO A 15 31.63 14.96 28.81
N ALA A 16 30.89 13.85 28.69
CA ALA A 16 30.85 13.06 27.46
C ALA A 16 30.05 13.82 26.41
N THR A 17 30.73 14.35 25.40
CA THR A 17 30.13 14.88 24.17
C THR A 17 29.60 13.69 23.37
N GLY A 18 28.43 13.18 23.75
CA GLY A 18 27.65 12.26 22.95
C GLY A 18 27.00 13.05 21.81
N VAL A 19 27.61 13.02 20.64
CA VAL A 19 26.92 13.40 19.41
C VAL A 19 25.74 12.45 19.26
N ARG A 20 24.55 12.93 19.61
CA ARG A 20 23.29 12.26 19.28
C ARG A 20 23.21 12.23 17.76
N LYS A 21 23.51 11.08 17.15
CA LYS A 21 23.08 10.80 15.79
C LYS A 21 21.56 10.95 15.77
N THR A 22 21.10 12.02 15.17
CA THR A 22 19.69 12.17 14.79
C THR A 22 19.36 10.96 13.94
N PRO A 23 18.34 10.14 14.27
CA PRO A 23 17.93 9.07 13.37
C PRO A 23 17.55 9.75 12.05
N ALA A 24 18.17 9.33 10.96
CA ALA A 24 17.75 9.71 9.63
C ALA A 24 16.24 9.53 9.59
N ALA A 25 15.52 10.56 9.15
CA ALA A 25 14.07 10.54 9.04
C ALA A 25 13.72 9.24 8.32
N ALA A 26 13.08 8.31 9.01
CA ALA A 26 12.59 7.09 8.41
C ALA A 26 11.69 7.55 7.27
N GLU A 27 12.07 7.25 6.02
CA GLU A 27 11.26 7.58 4.85
C GLU A 27 9.86 7.04 5.11
N GLN A 28 8.91 7.98 5.26
CA GLN A 28 7.55 7.62 5.62
C GLN A 28 6.97 6.83 4.46
N LYS A 29 6.74 5.54 4.70
CA LYS A 29 6.06 4.64 3.76
C LYS A 29 4.73 5.26 3.35
N LEU A 30 4.55 5.54 2.05
CA LEU A 30 3.31 6.10 1.52
C LEU A 30 2.19 5.07 1.63
N ASP A 31 1.09 5.42 2.30
CA ASP A 31 -0.11 4.59 2.40
C ASP A 31 -1.31 5.32 1.76
N LEU A 32 -1.61 4.94 0.51
CA LEU A 32 -2.73 5.54 -0.24
C LEU A 32 -4.08 5.14 0.34
N TYR A 33 -4.22 3.96 0.93
CA TYR A 33 -5.46 3.56 1.59
C TYR A 33 -5.74 4.44 2.81
N ALA A 34 -4.75 4.67 3.64
CA ALA A 34 -4.89 5.56 4.80
C ALA A 34 -5.17 7.00 4.37
N LYS A 35 -4.49 7.49 3.32
CA LYS A 35 -4.64 8.84 2.79
C LYS A 35 -6.03 9.10 2.19
N HIS A 36 -6.62 8.09 1.55
CA HIS A 36 -7.92 8.18 0.86
C HIS A 36 -8.99 7.32 1.52
N ARG A 37 -8.90 7.14 2.83
CA ARG A 37 -9.74 6.22 3.58
C ARG A 37 -11.24 6.42 3.35
N ASN A 38 -11.68 7.65 3.20
CA ASN A 38 -13.08 7.98 2.92
C ASN A 38 -13.60 7.45 1.57
N GLU A 39 -12.71 7.18 0.61
CA GLU A 39 -13.06 6.58 -0.68
C GLU A 39 -13.26 5.05 -0.58
N TYR A 40 -12.76 4.42 0.48
CA TYR A 40 -12.78 2.97 0.69
C TYR A 40 -13.75 2.50 1.76
N LEU A 41 -14.32 3.42 2.55
CA LEU A 41 -15.25 3.08 3.63
C LEU A 41 -16.68 3.37 3.21
N ALA A 42 -17.53 2.34 3.26
CA ALA A 42 -18.96 2.48 3.16
C ALA A 42 -19.57 2.76 4.55
N SER A 43 -20.48 3.70 4.61
CA SER A 43 -21.34 3.89 5.78
C SER A 43 -22.60 3.00 5.69
N GLN A 44 -23.30 2.80 6.79
CA GLN A 44 -24.59 2.11 6.76
C GLN A 44 -25.68 2.93 6.07
N MET A 45 -25.51 4.25 5.97
CA MET A 45 -26.39 5.14 5.24
C MET A 45 -25.82 5.45 3.86
N PRO A 46 -26.65 5.46 2.81
CA PRO A 46 -26.20 5.90 1.47
C PRO A 46 -25.59 7.29 1.53
N SER A 47 -24.47 7.48 0.84
CA SER A 47 -23.78 8.76 0.77
C SER A 47 -23.12 8.96 -0.57
N PHE A 48 -22.92 10.23 -0.96
CA PHE A 48 -22.12 10.58 -2.11
C PHE A 48 -20.65 10.62 -1.75
N VAL A 49 -19.84 9.87 -2.48
CA VAL A 49 -18.38 9.89 -2.35
C VAL A 49 -17.78 10.43 -3.63
N ARG A 50 -16.93 11.45 -3.53
CA ARG A 50 -16.14 11.93 -4.66
C ARG A 50 -14.80 11.22 -4.67
N VAL A 51 -14.53 10.49 -5.74
CA VAL A 51 -13.23 9.88 -6.00
C VAL A 51 -12.49 10.78 -6.99
N GLY A 52 -11.29 11.21 -6.59
CA GLY A 52 -10.42 12.03 -7.45
C GLY A 52 -9.69 11.18 -8.50
N PRO A 53 -8.98 11.82 -9.45
CA PRO A 53 -8.14 11.11 -10.40
C PRO A 53 -7.13 10.24 -9.69
N ALA A 54 -6.99 8.99 -10.13
CA ALA A 54 -6.05 8.03 -9.54
C ALA A 54 -5.51 7.09 -10.62
N THR A 55 -4.34 6.52 -10.37
CA THR A 55 -3.71 5.53 -11.24
C THR A 55 -3.85 4.16 -10.61
N TYR A 56 -4.18 3.17 -11.45
CA TYR A 56 -4.40 1.79 -11.02
C TYR A 56 -3.64 0.81 -11.91
N PHE A 57 -3.17 -0.28 -11.33
CA PHE A 57 -3.03 -1.51 -12.08
C PHE A 57 -4.42 -2.08 -12.32
N ALA A 58 -4.69 -2.52 -13.54
CA ALA A 58 -5.96 -3.09 -13.92
C ALA A 58 -5.76 -4.44 -14.61
N PHE A 59 -6.57 -5.42 -14.27
CA PHE A 59 -6.60 -6.73 -14.90
C PHE A 59 -8.06 -7.14 -15.11
N ALA A 60 -8.43 -7.38 -16.37
CA ALA A 60 -9.80 -7.69 -16.75
C ALA A 60 -9.97 -9.17 -17.13
N GLY A 61 -11.15 -9.71 -16.89
CA GLY A 61 -11.51 -11.07 -17.27
C GLY A 61 -13.01 -11.29 -17.33
N ARG A 62 -13.39 -12.54 -17.60
CA ARG A 62 -14.79 -12.97 -17.67
C ARG A 62 -14.97 -14.24 -16.85
N GLY A 63 -16.18 -14.43 -16.33
CA GLY A 63 -16.52 -15.62 -15.56
C GLY A 63 -17.45 -15.30 -14.41
N LYS A 64 -17.90 -16.32 -13.72
CA LYS A 64 -18.78 -16.21 -12.53
C LYS A 64 -17.96 -15.71 -11.33
N PRO A 65 -18.57 -15.00 -10.37
CA PRO A 65 -17.94 -14.76 -9.08
C PRO A 65 -17.49 -16.09 -8.44
N GLY A 66 -16.23 -16.13 -7.96
CA GLY A 66 -15.64 -17.33 -7.39
C GLY A 66 -15.09 -18.35 -8.39
N ALA A 67 -15.15 -18.09 -9.70
CA ALA A 67 -14.54 -18.95 -10.71
C ALA A 67 -12.99 -18.95 -10.58
N PRO A 68 -12.32 -20.03 -11.00
CA PRO A 68 -10.85 -20.15 -10.94
C PRO A 68 -10.12 -19.01 -11.62
N ASP A 69 -10.62 -18.53 -12.76
CA ASP A 69 -10.01 -17.42 -13.51
C ASP A 69 -9.97 -16.11 -12.71
N PHE A 70 -11.03 -15.85 -11.94
CA PHE A 70 -11.05 -14.71 -11.04
C PHE A 70 -10.01 -14.80 -9.93
N ALA A 71 -9.87 -15.97 -9.31
CA ALA A 71 -8.86 -16.24 -8.30
C ALA A 71 -7.44 -16.14 -8.87
N THR A 72 -7.22 -16.64 -10.08
CA THR A 72 -5.95 -16.51 -10.81
C THR A 72 -5.63 -15.04 -11.09
N GLY A 73 -6.63 -14.25 -11.51
CA GLY A 73 -6.49 -12.82 -11.73
C GLY A 73 -6.09 -12.05 -10.47
N ILE A 74 -6.69 -12.40 -9.32
CA ILE A 74 -6.29 -11.83 -8.02
C ILE A 74 -4.81 -12.13 -7.73
N GLY A 75 -4.37 -13.36 -7.94
CA GLY A 75 -2.97 -13.74 -7.77
C GLY A 75 -2.02 -12.95 -8.68
N ALA A 76 -2.37 -12.84 -9.96
CA ALA A 76 -1.56 -12.15 -10.95
C ALA A 76 -1.39 -10.66 -10.64
N ILE A 77 -2.48 -9.93 -10.40
CA ILE A 77 -2.41 -8.49 -10.11
C ILE A 77 -1.65 -8.19 -8.80
N ASN A 78 -1.81 -9.03 -7.78
CA ASN A 78 -1.06 -8.88 -6.53
C ASN A 78 0.44 -9.15 -6.74
N ASN A 79 0.80 -10.19 -7.49
CA ASN A 79 2.19 -10.50 -7.79
C ASN A 79 2.90 -9.31 -8.47
N VAL A 80 2.28 -8.75 -9.51
CA VAL A 80 2.78 -7.55 -10.20
C VAL A 80 2.89 -6.36 -9.23
N ALA A 81 1.85 -6.09 -8.45
CA ALA A 81 1.84 -4.98 -7.50
C ALA A 81 2.95 -5.08 -6.46
N PHE A 82 3.21 -6.27 -5.92
CA PHE A 82 4.30 -6.49 -4.96
C PHE A 82 5.67 -6.42 -5.62
N THR A 83 5.84 -6.91 -6.85
CA THR A 83 7.09 -6.81 -7.62
C THR A 83 7.47 -5.34 -7.83
N VAL A 84 6.54 -4.53 -8.33
CA VAL A 84 6.75 -3.09 -8.53
C VAL A 84 7.02 -2.37 -7.20
N LYS A 85 6.24 -2.69 -6.17
CA LYS A 85 6.45 -2.14 -4.82
C LYS A 85 7.86 -2.42 -4.31
N MET A 86 8.35 -3.64 -4.45
CA MET A 86 9.68 -4.01 -3.97
C MET A 86 10.79 -3.33 -4.76
N ALA A 87 10.63 -3.16 -6.06
CA ALA A 87 11.56 -2.39 -6.90
C ALA A 87 11.65 -0.92 -6.43
N HIS A 88 10.51 -0.27 -6.19
CA HIS A 88 10.48 1.10 -5.69
C HIS A 88 11.03 1.22 -4.27
N LYS A 89 10.74 0.26 -3.40
CA LYS A 89 11.31 0.22 -2.05
C LYS A 89 12.84 0.18 -2.07
N SER A 90 13.43 -0.61 -2.95
CA SER A 90 14.89 -0.68 -3.13
C SER A 90 15.47 0.65 -3.63
N GLY A 91 14.68 1.45 -4.35
CA GLY A 91 15.02 2.80 -4.80
C GLY A 91 14.68 3.91 -3.81
N GLY A 92 14.30 3.60 -2.57
CA GLY A 92 13.99 4.60 -1.53
C GLY A 92 12.56 5.16 -1.59
N LYS A 93 11.67 4.63 -2.42
CA LYS A 93 10.27 5.06 -2.54
C LYS A 93 9.31 3.97 -2.09
N ASP A 94 9.30 3.65 -0.78
CA ASP A 94 8.41 2.61 -0.26
C ASP A 94 6.96 3.10 -0.17
N TYR A 95 6.02 2.19 -0.50
CA TYR A 95 4.58 2.43 -0.36
C TYR A 95 3.86 1.15 0.06
N ALA A 96 2.66 1.29 0.63
CA ALA A 96 1.79 0.16 0.92
C ALA A 96 0.98 -0.21 -0.33
N VAL A 97 0.92 -1.50 -0.66
CA VAL A 97 -0.04 -1.99 -1.66
C VAL A 97 -1.45 -1.76 -1.10
N THR A 98 -2.32 -1.14 -1.89
CA THR A 98 -3.67 -0.80 -1.47
C THR A 98 -4.58 -2.03 -1.41
N LYS A 99 -5.81 -1.82 -1.00
CA LYS A 99 -6.83 -2.86 -1.06
C LYS A 99 -7.24 -3.12 -2.51
N LEU A 100 -7.51 -4.38 -2.80
CA LEU A 100 -8.04 -4.80 -4.09
C LEU A 100 -9.46 -4.31 -4.24
N GLU A 101 -9.76 -3.74 -5.40
CA GLU A 101 -11.08 -3.33 -5.84
C GLU A 101 -11.50 -4.22 -7.02
N ALA A 102 -12.79 -4.45 -7.19
CA ALA A 102 -13.31 -5.21 -8.32
C ALA A 102 -14.57 -4.54 -8.85
N LEU A 103 -14.59 -4.32 -10.16
CA LEU A 103 -15.77 -3.91 -10.90
C LEU A 103 -16.38 -5.14 -11.55
N TRP A 104 -17.70 -5.24 -11.51
CA TRP A 104 -18.47 -6.34 -12.10
C TRP A 104 -19.59 -5.78 -12.95
N TRP A 105 -19.74 -6.29 -14.18
CA TRP A 105 -20.84 -5.90 -15.07
C TRP A 105 -21.22 -7.03 -16.00
N ARG A 106 -22.38 -6.89 -16.62
CA ARG A 106 -22.89 -7.80 -17.64
C ARG A 106 -23.09 -7.05 -18.93
N ASP A 107 -23.04 -7.77 -20.04
CA ASP A 107 -23.27 -7.22 -21.38
C ASP A 107 -24.76 -7.30 -21.76
N ASP A 108 -25.58 -8.00 -20.95
CA ASP A 108 -27.03 -8.17 -21.17
C ASP A 108 -27.85 -7.21 -20.27
N ASP A 109 -29.01 -6.80 -20.79
CA ASP A 109 -29.97 -5.96 -20.06
C ASP A 109 -30.95 -6.80 -19.20
N ALA A 110 -30.67 -8.07 -18.98
CA ALA A 110 -31.53 -8.93 -18.17
C ALA A 110 -31.61 -8.41 -16.73
N SER A 111 -32.83 -8.21 -16.23
CA SER A 111 -33.07 -7.66 -14.91
C SER A 111 -32.59 -8.59 -13.78
N GLU A 112 -32.57 -9.89 -14.04
CA GLU A 112 -32.16 -10.93 -13.08
C GLU A 112 -31.04 -11.80 -13.65
N PRO A 113 -29.95 -12.03 -12.90
CA PRO A 113 -28.91 -12.95 -13.33
C PRO A 113 -29.38 -14.40 -13.27
N SER A 114 -29.24 -15.13 -14.37
CA SER A 114 -29.45 -16.57 -14.40
C SER A 114 -28.21 -17.33 -13.90
N LYS A 115 -28.35 -18.65 -13.69
CA LYS A 115 -27.21 -19.52 -13.31
C LYS A 115 -26.10 -19.55 -14.36
N ASP A 116 -26.45 -19.26 -15.62
CA ASP A 116 -25.53 -19.27 -16.77
C ASP A 116 -25.02 -17.89 -17.15
N THR A 117 -25.36 -16.87 -16.38
CA THR A 117 -24.90 -15.50 -16.63
C THR A 117 -23.38 -15.43 -16.57
N THR A 118 -22.79 -14.93 -17.65
CA THR A 118 -21.37 -14.63 -17.72
C THR A 118 -21.15 -13.19 -17.29
N TRP A 119 -20.32 -13.00 -16.30
CA TRP A 119 -19.93 -11.70 -15.81
C TRP A 119 -18.64 -11.25 -16.45
N ASN A 120 -18.53 -9.96 -16.71
CA ASN A 120 -17.25 -9.31 -16.91
C ASN A 120 -16.78 -8.75 -15.58
N TRP A 121 -15.47 -8.78 -15.36
CA TRP A 121 -14.88 -8.20 -14.16
C TRP A 121 -13.58 -7.50 -14.47
N GLN A 122 -13.26 -6.50 -13.66
CA GLN A 122 -11.99 -5.80 -13.69
C GLN A 122 -11.47 -5.65 -12.27
N LEU A 123 -10.29 -6.18 -12.03
CA LEU A 123 -9.55 -6.01 -10.77
C LEU A 123 -8.72 -4.74 -10.85
N LEU A 124 -8.68 -3.99 -9.76
CA LEU A 124 -7.99 -2.71 -9.67
C LEU A 124 -7.16 -2.66 -8.40
N LEU A 125 -5.92 -2.21 -8.51
CA LEU A 125 -5.06 -1.84 -7.38
C LEU A 125 -4.51 -0.44 -7.59
N ARG A 126 -4.90 0.48 -6.72
CA ARG A 126 -4.43 1.87 -6.77
C ARG A 126 -2.94 1.93 -6.48
N VAL A 127 -2.22 2.69 -7.31
CA VAL A 127 -0.77 2.86 -7.19
C VAL A 127 -0.41 4.34 -7.06
N PRO A 128 0.77 4.64 -6.47
CA PRO A 128 1.26 6.01 -6.41
C PRO A 128 1.49 6.63 -7.81
N PRO A 129 1.38 7.96 -7.94
CA PRO A 129 1.59 8.65 -9.23
C PRO A 129 2.98 8.46 -9.84
N PHE A 130 3.96 8.05 -9.05
CA PHE A 130 5.32 7.80 -9.54
C PHE A 130 5.51 6.40 -10.15
N VAL A 131 4.53 5.52 -10.02
CA VAL A 131 4.51 4.21 -10.70
C VAL A 131 4.09 4.41 -12.15
N THR A 132 4.85 3.84 -13.07
CA THR A 132 4.72 4.07 -14.51
C THR A 132 4.44 2.78 -15.29
N ASP A 133 4.02 2.91 -16.54
CA ASP A 133 3.84 1.77 -17.46
C ASP A 133 5.14 0.95 -17.64
N LYS A 134 6.30 1.60 -17.55
CA LYS A 134 7.60 0.91 -17.60
C LYS A 134 7.83 -0.01 -16.41
N ASP A 135 7.35 0.39 -15.23
CA ASP A 135 7.44 -0.45 -14.03
C ASP A 135 6.53 -1.66 -14.17
N LEU A 136 5.32 -1.46 -14.72
CA LEU A 136 4.39 -2.54 -15.04
C LEU A 136 5.00 -3.53 -16.03
N ALA A 137 5.52 -3.05 -17.16
CA ALA A 137 6.14 -3.90 -18.20
C ALA A 137 7.25 -4.77 -17.62
N LYS A 138 8.18 -4.17 -16.86
CA LYS A 138 9.26 -4.92 -16.20
C LYS A 138 8.77 -5.98 -15.22
N ALA A 139 7.65 -5.75 -14.54
CA ALA A 139 7.12 -6.70 -13.57
C ALA A 139 6.32 -7.85 -14.23
N VAL A 140 5.88 -7.68 -15.47
CA VAL A 140 5.18 -8.71 -16.25
C VAL A 140 6.16 -9.58 -17.04
N ASP A 141 7.28 -9.00 -17.50
CA ASP A 141 8.29 -9.70 -18.32
C ASP A 141 9.30 -10.51 -17.49
N GLY A 142 9.37 -10.33 -16.18
CA GLY A 142 10.29 -11.00 -15.25
C GLY A 142 9.64 -12.12 -14.49
#